data_66643f0df6b1e971d34587b5bb9eab1c
#
_entry.id   66643f0df6b1e971d34587b5bb9eab1c
#
_cell.length_a   1.000
_cell.length_b   1.000
_cell.length_c   1.000
_cell.angle_alpha   90.00
_cell.angle_beta   90.00
_cell.angle_gamma   90.00
#
_symmetry.space_group_name_H-M   'P 1'
#
loop_
_entity.id
_entity.type
_entity.pdbx_description
1 polymer ?
#
loop_
_entity_poly.entity_id
_entity_poly.type
_entity_poly.pdbx_seq_one_letter_code
_entity_poly.pdbx_strand_id
1 'polypeptide(L)'
;LIVLTAPLIGAWADARAAKKRLLAFTTVGCVLFTAALYFTGPGTLAVAIACVIASNFFFGTGENLIAAFLPELAKSRAMGRVSGWGWSLGYLGGLLSLGACLAWLSQAKAAGRETAQAVPETMLITAALFAVASLPTFLFLRERAAPQAQPDGIVHTAWARLAATLHDARRFRDLARFLVCTLFYQAGIAAVITLAAIYAQEAMKFSTQDTLVLILVVNLTAAFGAFGFGYLQDRIGHVRAIALTLCGWILMIVLAWLA
;
A
#
# COMPACT_ATOMS: atom_id res chain seq x y z
N LEU A 1 11.78 6.80 6.85
CA LEU A 1 11.95 5.71 7.82
C LEU A 1 11.88 4.35 7.12
N ILE A 2 10.79 3.99 6.43
CA ILE A 2 10.59 2.67 5.79
C ILE A 2 11.77 2.30 4.89
N VAL A 3 12.24 3.18 4.01
CA VAL A 3 13.36 2.92 3.09
C VAL A 3 14.65 2.51 3.84
N LEU A 4 14.92 3.13 4.99
CA LEU A 4 16.12 2.83 5.78
C LEU A 4 15.99 1.53 6.57
N THR A 5 14.78 1.20 7.02
CA THR A 5 14.56 0.03 7.87
C THR A 5 14.18 -1.24 7.09
N ALA A 6 13.62 -1.11 5.88
CA ALA A 6 13.17 -2.25 5.08
C ALA A 6 14.25 -3.30 4.82
N PRO A 7 15.52 -2.96 4.47
CA PRO A 7 16.58 -3.96 4.28
C PRO A 7 16.90 -4.73 5.56
N LEU A 8 16.90 -4.04 6.71
CA LEU A 8 17.19 -4.66 8.01
C LEU A 8 16.05 -5.59 8.45
N ILE A 9 14.82 -5.11 8.31
CA ILE A 9 13.61 -5.87 8.65
C ILE A 9 13.50 -7.11 7.74
N GLY A 10 13.73 -6.95 6.43
CA GLY A 10 13.73 -8.04 5.47
C GLY A 10 14.79 -9.09 5.79
N ALA A 11 16.04 -8.67 6.01
CA ALA A 11 17.12 -9.59 6.37
C ALA A 11 16.83 -10.33 7.68
N TRP A 12 16.28 -9.66 8.68
CA TRP A 12 15.89 -10.29 9.95
C TRP A 12 14.74 -11.29 9.76
N ALA A 13 13.74 -10.94 8.95
CA ALA A 13 12.61 -11.80 8.64
C ALA A 13 13.05 -13.08 7.93
N ASP A 14 13.94 -12.95 6.94
CA ASP A 14 14.47 -14.08 6.17
C ASP A 14 15.37 -14.98 7.03
N ALA A 15 16.24 -14.37 7.89
CA ALA A 15 17.15 -15.12 8.74
C ALA A 15 16.41 -16.03 9.73
N ARG A 16 15.30 -15.56 10.27
CA ARG A 16 14.55 -16.27 11.32
C ARG A 16 13.32 -17.00 10.82
N ALA A 17 13.02 -16.93 9.50
CA ALA A 17 11.75 -17.39 8.94
C ALA A 17 10.58 -16.84 9.78
N ALA A 18 10.56 -15.53 10.01
CA ALA A 18 9.64 -14.87 10.91
C ALA A 18 8.78 -13.78 10.20
N LYS A 19 8.62 -13.89 8.88
CA LYS A 19 7.82 -12.93 8.07
C LYS A 19 6.41 -12.80 8.62
N LYS A 20 5.75 -13.92 8.92
CA LYS A 20 4.38 -13.93 9.43
C LYS A 20 4.28 -13.29 10.81
N ARG A 21 5.26 -13.52 11.70
CA ARG A 21 5.29 -12.90 13.04
C ARG A 21 5.50 -11.38 12.94
N LEU A 22 6.42 -10.94 12.08
CA LEU A 22 6.63 -9.53 11.82
C LEU A 22 5.40 -8.88 11.19
N LEU A 23 4.75 -9.55 10.23
CA LEU A 23 3.51 -9.08 9.62
C LEU A 23 2.41 -8.91 10.69
N ALA A 24 2.28 -9.85 11.64
CA ALA A 24 1.35 -9.71 12.75
C ALA A 24 1.68 -8.50 13.63
N PHE A 25 2.96 -8.33 13.99
CA PHE A 25 3.41 -7.20 14.77
C PHE A 25 3.13 -5.85 14.07
N THR A 26 3.43 -5.74 12.77
CA THR A 26 3.17 -4.52 11.99
C THR A 26 1.68 -4.26 11.81
N THR A 27 0.87 -5.30 11.61
CA THR A 27 -0.59 -5.17 11.53
C THR A 27 -1.17 -4.68 12.85
N VAL A 28 -0.79 -5.27 13.97
CA VAL A 28 -1.23 -4.84 15.31
C VAL A 28 -0.79 -3.41 15.58
N GLY A 29 0.47 -3.06 15.27
CA GLY A 29 0.97 -1.70 15.41
C GLY A 29 0.14 -0.70 14.59
N CYS A 30 -0.13 -1.00 13.31
CA CYS A 30 -0.97 -0.16 12.45
C CYS A 30 -2.37 0.04 13.05
N VAL A 31 -3.04 -1.05 13.48
CA VAL A 31 -4.37 -1.00 14.09
C VAL A 31 -4.37 -0.13 15.35
N LEU A 32 -3.40 -0.34 16.24
CA LEU A 32 -3.33 0.38 17.52
C LEU A 32 -3.09 1.87 17.32
N PHE A 33 -2.15 2.27 16.45
CA PHE A 33 -1.87 3.67 16.21
C PHE A 33 -2.96 4.36 15.40
N THR A 34 -3.66 3.65 14.51
CA THR A 34 -4.86 4.16 13.85
C THR A 34 -6.00 4.35 14.84
N ALA A 35 -6.25 3.38 15.73
CA ALA A 35 -7.25 3.52 16.78
C ALA A 35 -6.90 4.61 17.79
N ALA A 36 -5.62 4.82 18.11
CA ALA A 36 -5.17 5.87 19.01
C ALA A 36 -5.49 7.29 18.50
N LEU A 37 -5.66 7.47 17.18
CA LEU A 37 -6.10 8.74 16.60
C LEU A 37 -7.50 9.15 17.10
N TYR A 38 -8.32 8.22 17.57
CA TYR A 38 -9.60 8.53 18.22
C TYR A 38 -9.45 9.47 19.42
N PHE A 39 -8.37 9.34 20.18
CA PHE A 39 -8.10 10.13 21.39
C PHE A 39 -7.41 11.46 21.09
N THR A 40 -7.22 11.81 19.83
CA THR A 40 -6.58 13.06 19.43
C THR A 40 -7.64 14.14 19.14
N GLY A 41 -7.33 15.38 19.50
CA GLY A 41 -8.23 16.53 19.34
C GLY A 41 -7.49 17.85 19.39
N PRO A 42 -8.21 18.97 19.51
CA PRO A 42 -7.59 20.29 19.66
C PRO A 42 -6.58 20.30 20.82
N GLY A 43 -5.36 20.70 20.53
CA GLY A 43 -4.24 20.73 21.51
C GLY A 43 -3.36 19.48 21.54
N THR A 44 -3.74 18.36 20.88
CA THR A 44 -2.93 17.13 20.83
C THR A 44 -2.29 16.88 19.45
N LEU A 45 -2.00 17.92 18.69
CA LEU A 45 -1.48 17.84 17.33
C LEU A 45 -0.20 16.99 17.23
N ALA A 46 0.72 17.14 18.18
CA ALA A 46 1.98 16.38 18.20
C ALA A 46 1.72 14.87 18.35
N VAL A 47 0.75 14.48 19.18
CA VAL A 47 0.34 13.08 19.37
C VAL A 47 -0.33 12.56 18.10
N ALA A 48 -1.20 13.34 17.47
CA ALA A 48 -1.81 12.97 16.20
C ALA A 48 -0.78 12.72 15.11
N ILE A 49 0.20 13.62 14.95
CA ILE A 49 1.31 13.46 14.00
C ILE A 49 2.11 12.19 14.31
N ALA A 50 2.45 11.96 15.57
CA ALA A 50 3.19 10.76 15.97
C ALA A 50 2.40 9.47 15.64
N CYS A 51 1.11 9.44 15.92
CA CYS A 51 0.24 8.30 15.60
C CYS A 51 0.14 8.08 14.08
N VAL A 52 -0.01 9.14 13.28
CA VAL A 52 -0.04 9.05 11.82
C VAL A 52 1.29 8.52 11.27
N ILE A 53 2.42 9.04 11.75
CA ILE A 53 3.74 8.56 11.33
C ILE A 53 3.93 7.09 11.70
N ALA A 54 3.57 6.70 12.91
CA ALA A 54 3.70 5.32 13.38
C ALA A 54 2.77 4.37 12.60
N SER A 55 1.49 4.70 12.42
CA SER A 55 0.56 3.86 11.67
C SER A 55 1.00 3.67 10.23
N ASN A 56 1.46 4.74 9.54
CA ASN A 56 2.00 4.64 8.18
C ASN A 56 3.30 3.84 8.11
N PHE A 57 4.17 3.95 9.11
CA PHE A 57 5.39 3.14 9.19
C PHE A 57 5.06 1.65 9.30
N PHE A 58 4.15 1.28 10.19
CA PHE A 58 3.71 -0.10 10.35
C PHE A 58 2.99 -0.62 9.12
N PHE A 59 2.11 0.18 8.52
CA PHE A 59 1.40 -0.17 7.29
C PHE A 59 2.36 -0.46 6.13
N GLY A 60 3.25 0.48 5.80
CA GLY A 60 4.19 0.32 4.68
C GLY A 60 5.23 -0.79 4.93
N THR A 61 5.61 -1.04 6.20
CA THR A 61 6.44 -2.20 6.54
C THR A 61 5.67 -3.50 6.32
N GLY A 62 4.41 -3.55 6.72
CA GLY A 62 3.52 -4.70 6.49
C GLY A 62 3.30 -4.97 4.99
N GLU A 63 3.12 -3.92 4.19
CA GLU A 63 2.99 -4.01 2.73
C GLU A 63 4.24 -4.65 2.09
N ASN A 64 5.44 -4.25 2.50
CA ASN A 64 6.68 -4.87 2.03
C ASN A 64 6.77 -6.35 2.45
N LEU A 65 6.35 -6.70 3.66
CA LEU A 65 6.36 -8.07 4.15
C LEU A 65 5.35 -8.95 3.40
N ILE A 66 4.13 -8.47 3.14
CA ILE A 66 3.13 -9.24 2.39
C ILE A 66 3.57 -9.45 0.93
N ALA A 67 4.21 -8.45 0.31
CA ALA A 67 4.78 -8.59 -1.02
C ALA A 67 5.86 -9.69 -1.08
N ALA A 68 6.63 -9.86 -0.01
CA ALA A 68 7.65 -10.91 0.09
C ALA A 68 7.08 -12.34 0.18
N PHE A 69 5.77 -12.50 0.48
CA PHE A 69 5.08 -13.80 0.41
C PHE A 69 4.64 -14.17 -1.01
N LEU A 70 4.56 -13.23 -1.94
CA LEU A 70 4.04 -13.49 -3.29
C LEU A 70 4.76 -14.65 -4.01
N PRO A 71 6.11 -14.77 -3.98
CA PRO A 71 6.80 -15.89 -4.57
C PRO A 71 6.53 -17.25 -3.88
N GLU A 72 6.13 -17.23 -2.60
CA GLU A 72 5.75 -18.44 -1.85
C GLU A 72 4.32 -18.89 -2.16
N LEU A 73 3.44 -17.95 -2.55
CA LEU A 73 2.02 -18.18 -2.81
C LEU A 73 1.73 -18.52 -4.26
N ALA A 74 2.50 -17.97 -5.19
CA ALA A 74 2.26 -18.10 -6.62
C ALA A 74 3.49 -18.61 -7.38
N LYS A 75 3.25 -19.52 -8.33
CA LYS A 75 4.27 -19.87 -9.33
C LYS A 75 4.46 -18.70 -10.30
N SER A 76 5.63 -18.59 -10.94
CA SER A 76 5.99 -17.48 -11.85
C SER A 76 4.91 -17.18 -12.91
N ARG A 77 4.21 -18.19 -13.43
CA ARG A 77 3.15 -18.06 -14.43
C ARG A 77 1.80 -17.55 -13.89
N ALA A 78 1.65 -17.44 -12.57
CA ALA A 78 0.41 -17.02 -11.92
C ALA A 78 0.62 -15.80 -10.99
N MET A 79 1.82 -15.23 -11.01
CA MET A 79 2.21 -14.13 -10.12
C MET A 79 1.38 -12.88 -10.39
N GLY A 80 1.11 -12.58 -11.67
CA GLY A 80 0.28 -11.46 -12.08
C GLY A 80 -1.14 -11.57 -11.57
N ARG A 81 -1.76 -12.74 -11.72
CA ARG A 81 -3.14 -12.99 -11.23
C ARG A 81 -3.25 -12.87 -9.72
N VAL A 82 -2.35 -13.50 -8.97
CA VAL A 82 -2.41 -13.46 -7.49
C VAL A 82 -2.18 -12.05 -6.98
N SER A 83 -1.22 -11.32 -7.56
CA SER A 83 -0.99 -9.92 -7.25
C SER A 83 -2.22 -9.05 -7.62
N GLY A 84 -2.77 -9.25 -8.81
CA GLY A 84 -3.96 -8.53 -9.29
C GLY A 84 -5.18 -8.76 -8.40
N TRP A 85 -5.41 -9.99 -7.93
CA TRP A 85 -6.47 -10.28 -6.95
C TRP A 85 -6.24 -9.56 -5.63
N GLY A 86 -5.01 -9.56 -5.12
CA GLY A 86 -4.67 -8.86 -3.88
C GLY A 86 -4.99 -7.37 -3.97
N TRP A 87 -4.52 -6.71 -5.03
CA TRP A 87 -4.78 -5.29 -5.26
C TRP A 87 -6.26 -4.99 -5.51
N SER A 88 -6.96 -5.82 -6.30
CA SER A 88 -8.40 -5.66 -6.55
C SER A 88 -9.22 -5.74 -5.26
N LEU A 89 -8.96 -6.74 -4.42
CA LEU A 89 -9.60 -6.87 -3.11
C LEU A 89 -9.23 -5.72 -2.18
N GLY A 90 -7.99 -5.20 -2.28
CA GLY A 90 -7.55 -4.01 -1.54
C GLY A 90 -8.37 -2.77 -1.89
N TYR A 91 -8.59 -2.49 -3.17
CA TYR A 91 -9.45 -1.38 -3.62
C TYR A 91 -10.89 -1.54 -3.14
N LEU A 92 -11.47 -2.74 -3.22
CA LEU A 92 -12.82 -3.03 -2.71
C LEU A 92 -12.87 -2.85 -1.18
N GLY A 93 -11.86 -3.30 -0.45
CA GLY A 93 -11.74 -3.07 0.99
C GLY A 93 -11.68 -1.58 1.36
N GLY A 94 -10.91 -0.81 0.59
CA GLY A 94 -10.86 0.65 0.73
C GLY A 94 -12.22 1.33 0.51
N LEU A 95 -12.95 0.90 -0.53
CA LEU A 95 -14.32 1.38 -0.79
C LEU A 95 -15.28 1.03 0.34
N LEU A 96 -15.22 -0.18 0.88
CA LEU A 96 -16.03 -0.59 2.03
C LEU A 96 -15.73 0.26 3.26
N SER A 97 -14.45 0.52 3.54
CA SER A 97 -14.03 1.36 4.65
C SER A 97 -14.51 2.80 4.48
N LEU A 98 -14.33 3.38 3.29
CA LEU A 98 -14.80 4.72 2.97
C LEU A 98 -16.32 4.80 3.08
N GLY A 99 -17.05 3.84 2.53
CA GLY A 99 -18.52 3.76 2.61
C GLY A 99 -19.02 3.67 4.05
N ALA A 100 -18.39 2.84 4.88
CA ALA A 100 -18.74 2.73 6.31
C ALA A 100 -18.49 4.04 7.06
N CYS A 101 -17.36 4.72 6.81
CA CYS A 101 -17.07 6.01 7.42
C CYS A 101 -18.05 7.09 6.96
N LEU A 102 -18.39 7.14 5.67
CA LEU A 102 -19.36 8.10 5.14
C LEU A 102 -20.78 7.86 5.69
N ALA A 103 -21.21 6.59 5.78
CA ALA A 103 -22.49 6.23 6.40
C ALA A 103 -22.55 6.65 7.86
N TRP A 104 -21.47 6.44 8.61
CA TRP A 104 -21.35 6.89 9.99
C TRP A 104 -21.47 8.41 10.12
N LEU A 105 -20.72 9.17 9.32
CA LEU A 105 -20.75 10.63 9.33
C LEU A 105 -22.12 11.18 8.94
N SER A 106 -22.81 10.55 7.97
CA SER A 106 -24.15 10.95 7.56
C SER A 106 -25.17 10.71 8.67
N GLN A 107 -25.10 9.59 9.38
CA GLN A 107 -25.95 9.29 10.54
C GLN A 107 -25.68 10.26 11.70
N ALA A 108 -24.40 10.54 12.00
CA ALA A 108 -24.03 11.50 13.03
C ALA A 108 -24.60 12.90 12.74
N LYS A 109 -24.49 13.34 11.47
CA LYS A 109 -25.08 14.61 11.02
C LYS A 109 -26.61 14.62 11.13
N ALA A 110 -27.28 13.54 10.74
CA ALA A 110 -28.74 13.40 10.89
C ALA A 110 -29.19 13.44 12.35
N ALA A 111 -28.31 12.97 13.27
CA ALA A 111 -28.56 13.06 14.73
C ALA A 111 -28.17 14.44 15.33
N GLY A 112 -27.86 15.44 14.51
CA GLY A 112 -27.51 16.80 14.97
C GLY A 112 -26.11 16.95 15.54
N ARG A 113 -25.21 15.94 15.36
CA ARG A 113 -23.80 16.02 15.79
C ARG A 113 -22.97 16.77 14.76
N GLU A 114 -22.03 17.56 15.22
CA GLU A 114 -21.04 18.18 14.33
C GLU A 114 -20.11 17.13 13.71
N THR A 115 -19.79 17.31 12.44
CA THR A 115 -18.87 16.41 11.72
C THR A 115 -17.52 16.26 12.43
N ALA A 116 -16.99 17.34 13.00
CA ALA A 116 -15.74 17.34 13.73
C ALA A 116 -15.75 16.40 14.95
N GLN A 117 -16.90 16.19 15.58
CA GLN A 117 -17.07 15.28 16.73
C GLN A 117 -17.15 13.81 16.30
N ALA A 118 -17.64 13.55 15.09
CA ALA A 118 -17.82 12.20 14.57
C ALA A 118 -16.62 11.66 13.79
N VAL A 119 -15.73 12.53 13.30
CA VAL A 119 -14.52 12.14 12.55
C VAL A 119 -13.59 11.21 13.35
N PRO A 120 -13.29 11.44 14.64
CA PRO A 120 -12.44 10.52 15.41
C PRO A 120 -12.98 9.08 15.43
N GLU A 121 -14.30 8.90 15.45
CA GLU A 121 -14.95 7.58 15.45
C GLU A 121 -14.69 6.82 14.14
N THR A 122 -14.47 7.51 13.02
CA THR A 122 -14.10 6.89 11.74
C THR A 122 -12.72 6.23 11.80
N MET A 123 -11.83 6.69 12.66
CA MET A 123 -10.52 6.06 12.88
C MET A 123 -10.68 4.68 13.54
N LEU A 124 -11.63 4.54 14.47
CA LEU A 124 -11.95 3.25 15.08
C LEU A 124 -12.60 2.30 14.06
N ILE A 125 -13.51 2.80 13.23
CA ILE A 125 -14.14 2.02 12.15
C ILE A 125 -13.05 1.49 11.20
N THR A 126 -12.16 2.36 10.76
CA THR A 126 -11.05 1.98 9.86
C THR A 126 -10.12 0.96 10.51
N ALA A 127 -9.73 1.17 11.78
CA ALA A 127 -8.88 0.24 12.52
C ALA A 127 -9.54 -1.13 12.69
N ALA A 128 -10.84 -1.16 13.03
CA ALA A 128 -11.60 -2.39 13.19
C ALA A 128 -11.74 -3.15 11.86
N LEU A 129 -12.09 -2.46 10.77
CA LEU A 129 -12.18 -3.07 9.44
C LEU A 129 -10.84 -3.64 8.99
N PHE A 130 -9.74 -2.91 9.21
CA PHE A 130 -8.40 -3.38 8.87
C PHE A 130 -8.02 -4.62 9.71
N ALA A 131 -8.30 -4.61 11.02
CA ALA A 131 -8.08 -5.76 11.90
C ALA A 131 -8.87 -6.98 11.43
N VAL A 132 -10.17 -6.84 11.17
CA VAL A 132 -11.03 -7.94 10.69
C VAL A 132 -10.58 -8.45 9.32
N ALA A 133 -10.28 -7.56 8.37
CA ALA A 133 -9.82 -7.93 7.04
C ALA A 133 -8.46 -8.64 7.06
N SER A 134 -7.63 -8.41 8.06
CA SER A 134 -6.33 -9.08 8.21
C SER A 134 -6.42 -10.49 8.80
N LEU A 135 -7.52 -10.85 9.50
CA LEU A 135 -7.67 -12.15 10.14
C LEU A 135 -7.48 -13.35 9.21
N PRO A 136 -8.06 -13.39 8.00
CA PRO A 136 -7.85 -14.50 7.08
C PRO A 136 -6.37 -14.71 6.75
N THR A 137 -5.59 -13.63 6.63
CA THR A 137 -4.15 -13.73 6.39
C THR A 137 -3.45 -14.48 7.51
N PHE A 138 -3.76 -14.16 8.77
CA PHE A 138 -3.12 -14.85 9.90
C PHE A 138 -3.64 -16.26 10.14
N LEU A 139 -4.87 -16.55 9.75
CA LEU A 139 -5.45 -17.89 9.88
C LEU A 139 -4.93 -18.84 8.77
N PHE A 140 -4.87 -18.38 7.54
CA PHE A 140 -4.62 -19.26 6.39
C PHE A 140 -3.20 -19.13 5.80
N LEU A 141 -2.51 -17.99 5.96
CA LEU A 141 -1.16 -17.82 5.42
C LEU A 141 -0.18 -18.69 6.20
N ARG A 142 0.53 -19.55 5.49
CA ARG A 142 1.61 -20.40 6.05
C ARG A 142 2.96 -19.91 5.52
N GLU A 143 3.86 -19.63 6.42
CA GLU A 143 5.25 -19.35 6.10
C GLU A 143 5.95 -20.65 5.71
N ARG A 144 6.56 -20.68 4.54
CA ARG A 144 7.25 -21.86 3.99
C ARG A 144 8.76 -21.70 4.02
N ALA A 145 9.26 -20.50 4.34
CA ALA A 145 10.68 -20.23 4.44
C ALA A 145 11.31 -21.03 5.59
N ALA A 146 12.51 -21.55 5.37
CA ALA A 146 13.33 -22.16 6.42
C ALA A 146 14.31 -21.13 7.00
N PRO A 147 14.58 -21.16 8.32
CA PRO A 147 15.58 -20.28 8.93
C PRO A 147 16.96 -20.45 8.26
N GLN A 148 17.64 -19.35 7.99
CA GLN A 148 18.99 -19.37 7.41
C GLN A 148 20.02 -19.07 8.50
N ALA A 149 21.07 -19.89 8.61
CA ALA A 149 22.18 -19.63 9.51
C ALA A 149 22.92 -18.34 9.08
N GLN A 150 23.11 -17.43 10.03
CA GLN A 150 23.85 -16.16 9.80
C GLN A 150 24.95 -16.05 10.85
N PRO A 151 26.19 -16.42 10.53
CA PRO A 151 27.31 -16.44 11.48
C PRO A 151 27.74 -15.03 11.92
N ASP A 152 27.56 -14.00 11.08
CA ASP A 152 28.14 -12.65 11.29
C ASP A 152 27.18 -11.61 11.88
N GLY A 153 26.03 -12.02 12.37
CA GLY A 153 24.99 -11.12 12.89
C GLY A 153 24.13 -10.48 11.79
N ILE A 154 22.88 -10.18 12.17
CA ILE A 154 21.82 -9.79 11.19
C ILE A 154 22.12 -8.44 10.54
N VAL A 155 22.55 -7.45 11.32
CA VAL A 155 22.80 -6.07 10.82
C VAL A 155 23.99 -6.06 9.84
N HIS A 156 25.09 -6.72 10.22
CA HIS A 156 26.27 -6.81 9.36
C HIS A 156 25.94 -7.53 8.05
N THR A 157 25.22 -8.64 8.13
CA THR A 157 24.78 -9.42 6.96
C THR A 157 23.82 -8.61 6.07
N ALA A 158 22.91 -7.82 6.63
CA ALA A 158 21.99 -6.98 5.86
C ALA A 158 22.73 -5.89 5.08
N TRP A 159 23.67 -5.20 5.72
CA TRP A 159 24.51 -4.20 5.05
C TRP A 159 25.47 -4.81 4.05
N ALA A 160 26.08 -5.94 4.36
CA ALA A 160 26.96 -6.66 3.43
C ALA A 160 26.17 -7.13 2.19
N ARG A 161 24.96 -7.65 2.36
CA ARG A 161 24.07 -8.02 1.24
C ARG A 161 23.67 -6.80 0.40
N LEU A 162 23.32 -5.69 1.03
CA LEU A 162 22.98 -4.46 0.32
C LEU A 162 24.18 -3.94 -0.46
N ALA A 163 25.36 -3.89 0.15
CA ALA A 163 26.60 -3.49 -0.52
C ALA A 163 26.97 -4.45 -1.67
N ALA A 164 26.84 -5.76 -1.47
CA ALA A 164 27.05 -6.76 -2.51
C ALA A 164 26.04 -6.57 -3.66
N THR A 165 24.75 -6.36 -3.36
CA THR A 165 23.73 -6.11 -4.37
C THR A 165 24.02 -4.84 -5.18
N LEU A 166 24.45 -3.77 -4.51
CA LEU A 166 24.86 -2.53 -5.20
C LEU A 166 26.12 -2.69 -6.04
N HIS A 167 27.10 -3.48 -5.55
CA HIS A 167 28.29 -3.82 -6.32
C HIS A 167 27.94 -4.72 -7.51
N ASP A 168 27.12 -5.73 -7.31
CA ASP A 168 26.66 -6.65 -8.35
C ASP A 168 25.66 -6.01 -9.34
N ALA A 169 24.98 -4.93 -8.94
CA ALA A 169 24.13 -4.15 -9.85
C ALA A 169 24.91 -3.63 -11.06
N ARG A 170 26.22 -3.38 -10.90
CA ARG A 170 27.12 -3.08 -12.03
C ARG A 170 27.28 -4.25 -13.00
N ARG A 171 27.20 -5.47 -12.51
CA ARG A 171 27.24 -6.71 -13.29
C ARG A 171 25.90 -6.99 -13.97
N PHE A 172 24.78 -6.64 -13.32
CA PHE A 172 23.43 -6.79 -13.84
C PHE A 172 22.89 -5.46 -14.38
N ARG A 173 23.49 -4.95 -15.45
CA ARG A 173 23.13 -3.64 -16.04
C ARG A 173 21.63 -3.48 -16.34
N ASP A 174 20.97 -4.55 -16.78
CA ASP A 174 19.54 -4.49 -17.09
C ASP A 174 18.68 -4.37 -15.83
N LEU A 175 19.05 -5.03 -14.73
CA LEU A 175 18.40 -4.86 -13.44
C LEU A 175 18.59 -3.42 -12.91
N ALA A 176 19.80 -2.89 -12.98
CA ALA A 176 20.08 -1.52 -12.55
C ALA A 176 19.26 -0.50 -13.37
N ARG A 177 19.20 -0.66 -14.70
CA ARG A 177 18.37 0.18 -15.57
C ARG A 177 16.88 0.07 -15.23
N PHE A 178 16.40 -1.14 -14.97
CA PHE A 178 15.02 -1.37 -14.56
C PHE A 178 14.70 -0.69 -13.22
N LEU A 179 15.57 -0.78 -12.23
CA LEU A 179 15.39 -0.12 -10.93
C LEU A 179 15.36 1.41 -11.06
N VAL A 180 16.25 1.99 -11.87
CA VAL A 180 16.24 3.44 -12.16
C VAL A 180 14.94 3.83 -12.87
N CYS A 181 14.51 3.08 -13.88
CA CYS A 181 13.24 3.31 -14.55
C CYS A 181 12.06 3.23 -13.58
N THR A 182 12.05 2.22 -12.69
CA THR A 182 11.02 2.05 -11.65
C THR A 182 10.96 3.25 -10.72
N LEU A 183 12.10 3.78 -10.29
CA LEU A 183 12.16 4.97 -9.45
C LEU A 183 11.43 6.15 -10.09
N PHE A 184 11.71 6.44 -11.36
CA PHE A 184 11.12 7.58 -12.05
C PHE A 184 9.62 7.40 -12.32
N TYR A 185 9.20 6.25 -12.84
CA TYR A 185 7.77 6.08 -13.14
C TYR A 185 6.93 5.95 -11.86
N GLN A 186 7.43 5.34 -10.80
CA GLN A 186 6.71 5.28 -9.52
C GLN A 186 6.59 6.67 -8.88
N ALA A 187 7.63 7.48 -8.94
CA ALA A 187 7.56 8.87 -8.48
C ALA A 187 6.52 9.67 -9.27
N GLY A 188 6.47 9.52 -10.60
CA GLY A 188 5.48 10.17 -11.46
C GLY A 188 4.05 9.73 -11.13
N ILE A 189 3.81 8.42 -11.00
CA ILE A 189 2.49 7.89 -10.64
C ILE A 189 2.06 8.39 -9.25
N ALA A 190 2.95 8.33 -8.26
CA ALA A 190 2.66 8.83 -6.91
C ALA A 190 2.31 10.32 -6.90
N ALA A 191 3.02 11.14 -7.68
CA ALA A 191 2.71 12.56 -7.82
C ALA A 191 1.31 12.78 -8.43
N VAL A 192 0.97 12.07 -9.50
CA VAL A 192 -0.36 12.19 -10.14
C VAL A 192 -1.47 11.77 -9.18
N ILE A 193 -1.32 10.63 -8.48
CA ILE A 193 -2.33 10.16 -7.52
C ILE A 193 -2.51 11.17 -6.38
N THR A 194 -1.42 11.73 -5.85
CA THR A 194 -1.48 12.69 -4.75
C THR A 194 -2.13 14.01 -5.17
N LEU A 195 -1.87 14.45 -6.39
CA LEU A 195 -2.36 15.72 -6.90
C LEU A 195 -3.75 15.62 -7.56
N ALA A 196 -4.23 14.42 -7.87
CA ALA A 196 -5.47 14.23 -8.64
C ALA A 196 -6.68 14.91 -8.00
N ALA A 197 -6.85 14.78 -6.69
CA ALA A 197 -7.97 15.40 -5.97
C ALA A 197 -7.85 16.95 -5.95
N ILE A 198 -6.63 17.46 -5.78
CA ILE A 198 -6.36 18.91 -5.81
C ILE A 198 -6.62 19.45 -7.22
N TYR A 199 -6.15 18.76 -8.25
CA TYR A 199 -6.42 19.12 -9.65
C TYR A 199 -7.92 19.17 -9.96
N ALA A 200 -8.68 18.17 -9.53
CA ALA A 200 -10.12 18.12 -9.72
C ALA A 200 -10.83 19.34 -9.06
N GLN A 201 -10.42 19.72 -7.86
CA GLN A 201 -11.04 20.85 -7.14
C GLN A 201 -10.56 22.21 -7.66
N GLU A 202 -9.27 22.39 -7.85
CA GLU A 202 -8.68 23.71 -8.18
C GLU A 202 -8.78 24.03 -9.67
N ALA A 203 -8.45 23.09 -10.55
CA ALA A 203 -8.45 23.29 -12.00
C ALA A 203 -9.82 23.02 -12.62
N MET A 204 -10.44 21.89 -12.30
CA MET A 204 -11.72 21.49 -12.89
C MET A 204 -12.94 22.03 -12.12
N LYS A 205 -12.71 22.72 -10.98
CA LYS A 205 -13.75 23.32 -10.14
C LYS A 205 -14.81 22.30 -9.64
N PHE A 206 -14.42 21.06 -9.43
CA PHE A 206 -15.29 20.04 -8.90
C PHE A 206 -15.74 20.42 -7.47
N SER A 207 -17.02 20.19 -7.19
CA SER A 207 -17.50 20.27 -5.82
C SER A 207 -16.90 19.14 -4.96
N THR A 208 -17.04 19.25 -3.64
CA THR A 208 -16.63 18.17 -2.74
C THR A 208 -17.36 16.86 -3.05
N GLN A 209 -18.64 16.94 -3.45
CA GLN A 209 -19.42 15.76 -3.85
C GLN A 209 -18.88 15.13 -5.13
N ASP A 210 -18.60 15.93 -6.15
CA ASP A 210 -18.03 15.43 -7.42
C ASP A 210 -16.66 14.78 -7.19
N THR A 211 -15.84 15.36 -6.31
CA THR A 211 -14.54 14.79 -5.94
C THR A 211 -14.68 13.43 -5.24
N LEU A 212 -15.67 13.28 -4.34
CA LEU A 212 -15.97 12.00 -3.69
C LEU A 212 -16.44 10.94 -4.69
N VAL A 213 -17.32 11.33 -5.64
CA VAL A 213 -17.76 10.44 -6.72
C VAL A 213 -16.58 10.05 -7.60
N LEU A 214 -15.70 11.00 -7.94
CA LEU A 214 -14.47 10.71 -8.69
C LEU A 214 -13.60 9.67 -7.97
N ILE A 215 -13.34 9.84 -6.67
CA ILE A 215 -12.55 8.88 -5.87
C ILE A 215 -13.20 7.50 -5.89
N LEU A 216 -14.53 7.42 -5.76
CA LEU A 216 -15.27 6.17 -5.78
C LEU A 216 -15.13 5.48 -7.15
N VAL A 217 -15.35 6.21 -8.24
CA VAL A 217 -15.24 5.66 -9.62
C VAL A 217 -13.81 5.21 -9.91
N VAL A 218 -12.80 6.01 -9.52
CA VAL A 218 -11.38 5.65 -9.70
C VAL A 218 -11.03 4.37 -8.94
N ASN A 219 -11.46 4.23 -7.68
CA ASN A 219 -11.18 3.01 -6.91
C ASN A 219 -11.89 1.79 -7.49
N LEU A 220 -13.13 1.95 -7.95
CA LEU A 220 -13.88 0.87 -8.58
C LEU A 220 -13.23 0.42 -9.89
N THR A 221 -12.87 1.36 -10.76
CA THR A 221 -12.18 1.08 -12.03
C THR A 221 -10.78 0.50 -11.78
N ALA A 222 -10.07 0.96 -10.74
CA ALA A 222 -8.78 0.40 -10.33
C ALA A 222 -8.91 -1.07 -9.86
N ALA A 223 -9.98 -1.42 -9.14
CA ALA A 223 -10.24 -2.80 -8.73
C ALA A 223 -10.40 -3.72 -9.96
N PHE A 224 -11.22 -3.33 -10.93
CA PHE A 224 -11.39 -4.08 -12.19
C PHE A 224 -10.11 -4.09 -13.02
N GLY A 225 -9.41 -2.96 -13.08
CA GLY A 225 -8.14 -2.82 -13.77
C GLY A 225 -7.09 -3.79 -13.20
N ALA A 226 -6.88 -3.78 -11.89
CA ALA A 226 -5.94 -4.66 -11.22
C ALA A 226 -6.26 -6.15 -11.47
N PHE A 227 -7.55 -6.52 -11.40
CA PHE A 227 -8.00 -7.87 -11.71
C PHE A 227 -7.68 -8.24 -13.17
N GLY A 228 -8.11 -7.44 -14.13
CA GLY A 228 -7.92 -7.70 -15.56
C GLY A 228 -6.45 -7.71 -15.98
N PHE A 229 -5.68 -6.72 -15.52
CA PHE A 229 -4.24 -6.62 -15.82
C PHE A 229 -3.42 -7.76 -15.18
N GLY A 230 -3.84 -8.31 -14.06
CA GLY A 230 -3.23 -9.51 -13.49
C GLY A 230 -3.23 -10.69 -14.46
N TYR A 231 -4.35 -10.94 -15.12
CA TYR A 231 -4.45 -11.99 -16.16
C TYR A 231 -3.71 -11.60 -17.44
N LEU A 232 -3.80 -10.34 -17.84
CA LEU A 232 -3.10 -9.85 -19.03
C LEU A 232 -1.58 -9.98 -18.86
N GLN A 233 -1.06 -9.60 -17.70
CA GLN A 233 0.36 -9.71 -17.37
C GLN A 233 0.89 -11.14 -17.47
N ASP A 234 0.12 -12.12 -16.98
CA ASP A 234 0.49 -13.54 -17.07
C ASP A 234 0.52 -14.05 -18.54
N ARG A 235 -0.27 -13.43 -19.45
CA ARG A 235 -0.33 -13.78 -20.87
C ARG A 235 0.73 -13.10 -21.73
N ILE A 236 0.92 -11.79 -21.58
CA ILE A 236 1.81 -10.99 -22.45
C ILE A 236 3.21 -10.78 -21.86
N GLY A 237 3.39 -11.15 -20.59
CA GLY A 237 4.63 -10.98 -19.84
C GLY A 237 4.75 -9.62 -19.16
N HIS A 238 5.63 -9.56 -18.17
CA HIS A 238 5.75 -8.42 -17.25
C HIS A 238 6.16 -7.12 -17.95
N VAL A 239 7.15 -7.18 -18.84
CA VAL A 239 7.69 -5.98 -19.54
C VAL A 239 6.64 -5.32 -20.43
N ARG A 240 5.90 -6.13 -21.21
CA ARG A 240 4.84 -5.60 -22.08
C ARG A 240 3.66 -5.06 -21.28
N ALA A 241 3.30 -5.70 -20.17
CA ALA A 241 2.24 -5.21 -19.29
C ALA A 241 2.61 -3.86 -18.68
N ILE A 242 3.83 -3.69 -18.18
CA ILE A 242 4.32 -2.40 -17.66
C ILE A 242 4.33 -1.34 -18.77
N ALA A 243 4.85 -1.65 -19.97
CA ALA A 243 4.86 -0.71 -21.07
C ALA A 243 3.45 -0.24 -21.43
N LEU A 244 2.47 -1.16 -21.49
CA LEU A 244 1.08 -0.83 -21.79
C LEU A 244 0.45 0.07 -20.72
N THR A 245 0.70 -0.22 -19.43
CA THR A 245 0.19 0.63 -18.35
C THR A 245 0.83 2.02 -18.36
N LEU A 246 2.13 2.13 -18.63
CA LEU A 246 2.81 3.44 -18.74
C LEU A 246 2.30 4.25 -19.93
N CYS A 247 2.04 3.61 -21.09
CA CYS A 247 1.37 4.28 -22.21
C CYS A 247 -0.02 4.79 -21.82
N GLY A 248 -0.79 4.00 -21.05
CA GLY A 248 -2.08 4.43 -20.53
C GLY A 248 -1.97 5.64 -19.60
N TRP A 249 -0.98 5.68 -18.71
CA TRP A 249 -0.71 6.83 -17.84
C TRP A 249 -0.35 8.09 -18.64
N ILE A 250 0.52 7.97 -19.66
CA ILE A 250 0.87 9.10 -20.53
C ILE A 250 -0.37 9.62 -21.27
N LEU A 251 -1.16 8.71 -21.83
CA LEU A 251 -2.40 9.09 -22.53
C LEU A 251 -3.36 9.82 -21.60
N MET A 252 -3.56 9.32 -20.38
CA MET A 252 -4.42 9.95 -19.39
C MET A 252 -3.95 11.37 -19.03
N ILE A 253 -2.64 11.57 -18.82
CA ILE A 253 -2.07 12.89 -18.51
C ILE A 253 -2.28 13.85 -19.69
N VAL A 254 -2.06 13.40 -20.93
CA VAL A 254 -2.28 14.22 -22.14
C VAL A 254 -3.75 14.60 -22.27
N LEU A 255 -4.67 13.65 -22.05
CA LEU A 255 -6.12 13.94 -22.11
C LEU A 255 -6.54 14.92 -21.00
N ALA A 256 -6.00 14.77 -19.80
CA ALA A 256 -6.28 15.69 -18.70
C ALA A 256 -5.72 17.11 -18.95
N TRP A 257 -4.63 17.23 -19.72
CA TRP A 257 -4.08 18.54 -20.12
C TRP A 257 -4.88 19.20 -21.24
N LEU A 258 -5.53 18.40 -22.08
CA LEU A 258 -6.36 18.91 -23.20
C LEU A 258 -7.80 19.26 -22.77
N ALA A 259 -8.25 18.77 -21.60
CA ALA A 259 -9.59 19.05 -21.06
C ALA A 259 -9.66 20.41 -20.35
#